data_bc5ae72064cb79b6e26857c003203549
#
_entry.id   bc5ae72064cb79b6e26857c003203549
#
_cell.length_a   1.000
_cell.length_b   1.000
_cell.length_c   1.000
_cell.angle_alpha   90.00
_cell.angle_beta   90.00
_cell.angle_gamma   90.00
#
_symmetry.space_group_name_H-M   'P 1'
#
loop_
_entity.id
_entity.type
_entity.pdbx_description
1 polymer ?
#
loop_
_entity_poly.entity_id
_entity_poly.type
_entity_poly.pdbx_seq_one_letter_code
_entity_poly.pdbx_strand_id
1 'polypeptide(L)'
;MALTENELWYSNIVPVVFTRFKAVMRKHLSSDYPKLKIISPNESFAPSNFPTVWLRLVDMRERGSGLDFGAIEAFNVTLQVDTITLNADDTERIRNYAIKVLHDIGFSAFSITPVMRDGNKWNGYARFRRLVQESDMTFTE
;
A
#
# COMPACT_ATOMS: atom_id res chain seq x y z
N MET A 1 13.32 -30.45 -5.24
CA MET A 1 12.98 -30.29 -3.83
C MET A 1 11.92 -29.22 -3.67
N ALA A 2 10.85 -29.55 -2.97
CA ALA A 2 9.78 -28.58 -2.76
C ALA A 2 10.18 -27.56 -1.71
N LEU A 3 9.88 -26.27 -1.99
CA LEU A 3 10.10 -25.19 -1.04
C LEU A 3 8.99 -25.19 0.00
N THR A 4 9.33 -24.85 1.24
CA THR A 4 8.35 -24.69 2.31
C THR A 4 7.77 -23.29 2.31
N GLU A 5 6.62 -23.10 2.96
CA GLU A 5 6.03 -21.77 3.10
C GLU A 5 6.97 -20.82 3.83
N ASN A 6 7.75 -21.31 4.80
CA ASN A 6 8.70 -20.47 5.53
C ASN A 6 9.82 -19.92 4.65
N GLU A 7 10.18 -20.65 3.61
CA GLU A 7 11.21 -20.20 2.68
C GLU A 7 10.69 -19.11 1.73
N LEU A 8 9.37 -19.03 1.56
CA LEU A 8 8.73 -18.07 0.68
C LEU A 8 7.87 -17.05 1.45
N TRP A 9 8.26 -16.76 2.70
CA TRP A 9 7.52 -15.85 3.57
C TRP A 9 7.23 -14.49 2.92
N TYR A 10 8.17 -14.01 2.10
CA TYR A 10 8.07 -12.70 1.47
C TYR A 10 6.97 -12.62 0.41
N SER A 11 6.48 -13.74 -0.10
CA SER A 11 5.40 -13.75 -1.07
C SER A 11 4.07 -13.25 -0.48
N ASN A 12 3.96 -13.21 0.84
CA ASN A 12 2.77 -12.75 1.55
C ASN A 12 2.83 -11.30 1.98
N ILE A 13 3.94 -10.59 1.74
CA ILE A 13 4.09 -9.20 2.21
C ILE A 13 2.98 -8.31 1.66
N VAL A 14 2.81 -8.27 0.34
CA VAL A 14 1.84 -7.36 -0.28
C VAL A 14 0.40 -7.74 0.06
N PRO A 15 -0.02 -9.03 -0.03
CA PRO A 15 -1.37 -9.41 0.39
C PRO A 15 -1.68 -9.05 1.85
N VAL A 16 -0.73 -9.25 2.75
CA VAL A 16 -0.88 -8.95 4.18
C VAL A 16 -1.06 -7.45 4.39
N VAL A 17 -0.19 -6.64 3.80
CA VAL A 17 -0.28 -5.19 3.89
C VAL A 17 -1.60 -4.69 3.31
N PHE A 18 -2.00 -5.20 2.17
CA PHE A 18 -3.25 -4.78 1.52
C PHE A 18 -4.47 -5.10 2.38
N THR A 19 -4.53 -6.29 2.95
CA THR A 19 -5.65 -6.70 3.81
C THR A 19 -5.80 -5.75 4.98
N ARG A 20 -4.70 -5.42 5.65
CA ARG A 20 -4.71 -4.50 6.78
C ARG A 20 -5.08 -3.09 6.34
N PHE A 21 -4.48 -2.61 5.28
CA PHE A 21 -4.74 -1.28 4.72
C PHE A 21 -6.22 -1.10 4.39
N LYS A 22 -6.79 -2.06 3.67
CA LYS A 22 -8.20 -2.02 3.26
C LYS A 22 -9.12 -2.00 4.47
N ALA A 23 -8.87 -2.86 5.46
CA ALA A 23 -9.70 -2.95 6.65
C ALA A 23 -9.72 -1.65 7.43
N VAL A 24 -8.55 -1.03 7.64
CA VAL A 24 -8.45 0.20 8.42
C VAL A 24 -9.02 1.39 7.65
N MET A 25 -8.75 1.49 6.35
CA MET A 25 -9.32 2.54 5.51
C MET A 25 -10.84 2.49 5.53
N ARG A 26 -11.44 1.31 5.35
CA ARG A 26 -12.89 1.15 5.36
C ARG A 26 -13.49 1.49 6.72
N LYS A 27 -12.86 1.06 7.80
CA LYS A 27 -13.33 1.32 9.15
C LYS A 27 -13.49 2.80 9.42
N HIS A 28 -12.56 3.61 8.94
CA HIS A 28 -12.53 5.02 9.28
C HIS A 28 -13.15 5.94 8.23
N LEU A 29 -13.27 5.51 6.98
CA LEU A 29 -13.70 6.37 5.89
C LEU A 29 -15.05 5.99 5.27
N SER A 30 -15.57 4.79 5.53
CA SER A 30 -16.78 4.34 4.84
C SER A 30 -18.04 5.14 5.23
N SER A 31 -18.09 5.72 6.42
CA SER A 31 -19.23 6.57 6.81
C SER A 31 -19.27 7.89 6.04
N ASP A 32 -18.10 8.49 5.81
CA ASP A 32 -17.98 9.74 5.05
C ASP A 32 -18.00 9.49 3.53
N TYR A 33 -17.53 8.33 3.11
CA TYR A 33 -17.40 7.96 1.72
C TYR A 33 -18.00 6.55 1.50
N PRO A 34 -19.33 6.43 1.46
CA PRO A 34 -19.99 5.12 1.35
C PRO A 34 -19.70 4.39 0.04
N LYS A 35 -19.28 5.11 -1.00
CA LYS A 35 -18.92 4.53 -2.30
C LYS A 35 -17.42 4.30 -2.46
N LEU A 36 -16.65 4.47 -1.40
CA LEU A 36 -15.20 4.28 -1.44
C LEU A 36 -14.85 2.89 -1.96
N LYS A 37 -14.01 2.87 -2.99
CA LYS A 37 -13.50 1.64 -3.57
C LYS A 37 -11.99 1.56 -3.33
N ILE A 38 -11.54 0.44 -2.78
CA ILE A 38 -10.13 0.18 -2.53
C ILE A 38 -9.71 -0.97 -3.43
N ILE A 39 -8.80 -0.69 -4.36
CA ILE A 39 -8.37 -1.63 -5.39
C ILE A 39 -7.08 -2.31 -4.95
N SER A 40 -7.03 -3.63 -5.13
CA SER A 40 -5.86 -4.44 -4.79
C SER A 40 -4.73 -4.25 -5.82
N PRO A 41 -3.49 -4.59 -5.43
CA PRO A 41 -2.35 -4.49 -6.34
C PRO A 41 -2.51 -5.28 -7.64
N ASN A 42 -3.30 -6.34 -7.63
CA ASN A 42 -3.47 -7.24 -8.77
C ASN A 42 -4.68 -6.90 -9.64
N GLU A 43 -5.48 -5.91 -9.27
CA GLU A 43 -6.64 -5.51 -10.04
C GLU A 43 -6.28 -4.47 -11.09
N SER A 44 -7.02 -4.50 -12.21
CA SER A 44 -6.90 -3.46 -13.22
C SER A 44 -7.45 -2.15 -12.69
N PHE A 45 -6.76 -1.07 -12.99
CA PHE A 45 -7.20 0.26 -12.61
C PHE A 45 -8.15 0.81 -13.66
N ALA A 46 -9.44 0.75 -13.37
CA ALA A 46 -10.47 1.35 -14.20
C ALA A 46 -11.53 1.94 -13.25
N PRO A 47 -11.29 3.13 -12.69
CA PRO A 47 -12.19 3.68 -11.69
C PRO A 47 -13.54 4.05 -12.30
N SER A 48 -14.57 3.38 -11.84
CA SER A 48 -15.96 3.69 -12.22
C SER A 48 -16.73 4.33 -11.07
N ASN A 49 -16.28 4.11 -9.84
CA ASN A 49 -16.86 4.69 -8.63
C ASN A 49 -15.83 5.56 -7.94
N PHE A 50 -16.27 6.68 -7.41
CA PHE A 50 -15.40 7.59 -6.68
C PHE A 50 -15.92 7.80 -5.26
N PRO A 51 -15.02 7.93 -4.29
CA PRO A 51 -13.56 7.93 -4.40
C PRO A 51 -12.98 6.53 -4.64
N THR A 52 -11.82 6.50 -5.30
CA THR A 52 -11.07 5.27 -5.54
C THR A 52 -9.67 5.39 -4.96
N VAL A 53 -9.24 4.36 -4.25
CA VAL A 53 -7.88 4.26 -3.71
C VAL A 53 -7.24 2.99 -4.25
N TRP A 54 -6.05 3.13 -4.82
CA TRP A 54 -5.33 2.01 -5.41
C TRP A 54 -3.97 1.86 -4.73
N LEU A 55 -3.79 0.76 -4.00
CA LEU A 55 -2.51 0.38 -3.42
C LEU A 55 -1.79 -0.57 -4.37
N ARG A 56 -0.57 -0.22 -4.75
CA ARG A 56 0.21 -1.07 -5.65
C ARG A 56 1.65 -1.20 -5.21
N LEU A 57 2.25 -2.32 -5.60
CA LEU A 57 3.67 -2.56 -5.40
C LEU A 57 4.45 -1.85 -6.51
N VAL A 58 5.40 -1.01 -6.13
CA VAL A 58 6.31 -0.38 -7.08
C VAL A 58 7.56 -1.22 -7.25
N ASP A 59 8.13 -1.68 -6.12
CA ASP A 59 9.42 -2.36 -6.14
C ASP A 59 9.60 -3.16 -4.85
N MET A 60 10.29 -4.30 -4.98
CA MET A 60 10.78 -5.09 -3.85
C MET A 60 12.21 -5.48 -4.14
N ARG A 61 13.12 -5.14 -3.24
CA ARG A 61 14.54 -5.47 -3.39
C ARG A 61 15.02 -6.25 -2.20
N GLU A 62 15.60 -7.39 -2.46
CA GLU A 62 16.23 -8.18 -1.41
C GLU A 62 17.34 -7.39 -0.75
N ARG A 63 17.37 -7.46 0.57
CA ARG A 63 18.42 -6.85 1.36
C ARG A 63 18.87 -7.83 2.42
N GLY A 64 20.12 -8.23 2.32
CA GLY A 64 20.71 -9.16 3.28
C GLY A 64 22.20 -9.01 3.26
N SER A 65 22.84 -9.59 4.25
CA SER A 65 24.30 -9.65 4.25
C SER A 65 24.73 -10.65 3.18
N GLY A 66 25.69 -10.30 2.37
CA GLY A 66 26.26 -11.20 1.38
C GLY A 66 26.98 -12.40 1.98
N LEU A 67 26.94 -12.54 3.29
CA LEU A 67 27.64 -13.60 4.01
C LEU A 67 26.78 -14.84 4.25
N ASP A 68 25.46 -14.69 4.15
CA ASP A 68 24.54 -15.81 4.34
C ASP A 68 23.83 -16.13 3.02
N PHE A 69 24.34 -17.13 2.33
CA PHE A 69 23.84 -17.53 1.02
C PHE A 69 22.57 -18.36 1.08
N GLY A 70 22.13 -18.80 2.26
CA GLY A 70 21.03 -19.73 2.37
C GLY A 70 19.69 -19.10 2.68
N ALA A 71 19.67 -17.92 3.29
CA ALA A 71 18.43 -17.34 3.82
C ALA A 71 18.17 -15.95 3.26
N ILE A 72 16.92 -15.68 2.95
CA ILE A 72 16.45 -14.34 2.61
C ILE A 72 16.04 -13.67 3.92
N GLU A 73 16.74 -12.61 4.30
CA GLU A 73 16.57 -11.96 5.59
C GLU A 73 15.55 -10.82 5.55
N ALA A 74 15.56 -10.03 4.50
CA ALA A 74 14.73 -8.84 4.45
C ALA A 74 14.53 -8.36 3.01
N PHE A 75 13.47 -7.57 2.82
CA PHE A 75 13.22 -6.85 1.57
C PHE A 75 12.95 -5.39 1.85
N ASN A 76 13.50 -4.52 0.99
CA ASN A 76 13.04 -3.15 0.91
C ASN A 76 11.80 -3.14 0.00
N VAL A 77 10.65 -2.76 0.57
CA VAL A 77 9.39 -2.76 -0.14
C VAL A 77 8.97 -1.32 -0.41
N THR A 78 8.69 -1.01 -1.66
CA THR A 78 8.19 0.30 -2.08
C THR A 78 6.76 0.14 -2.59
N LEU A 79 5.85 0.86 -1.97
CA LEU A 79 4.43 0.87 -2.33
C LEU A 79 4.05 2.26 -2.84
N GLN A 80 2.99 2.32 -3.63
CA GLN A 80 2.36 3.57 -4.03
C GLN A 80 0.87 3.48 -3.80
N VAL A 81 0.30 4.56 -3.27
CA VAL A 81 -1.14 4.69 -3.13
C VAL A 81 -1.59 5.85 -4.01
N ASP A 82 -2.45 5.55 -4.95
CA ASP A 82 -3.11 6.55 -5.81
C ASP A 82 -4.50 6.80 -5.28
N THR A 83 -4.87 8.06 -5.10
CA THR A 83 -6.20 8.47 -4.66
C THR A 83 -6.84 9.32 -5.73
N ILE A 84 -8.03 8.94 -6.17
CA ILE A 84 -8.76 9.64 -7.24
C ILE A 84 -10.17 9.93 -6.76
N THR A 85 -10.55 11.19 -6.79
CA THR A 85 -11.90 11.63 -6.44
C THR A 85 -12.40 12.70 -7.42
N LEU A 86 -13.61 13.20 -7.16
CA LEU A 86 -14.22 14.25 -7.99
C LEU A 86 -13.93 15.66 -7.47
N ASN A 87 -13.20 15.79 -6.35
CA ASN A 87 -12.78 17.10 -5.87
C ASN A 87 -11.44 17.04 -5.15
N ALA A 88 -10.75 18.17 -5.12
CA ALA A 88 -9.39 18.25 -4.58
C ALA A 88 -9.32 17.96 -3.07
N ASP A 89 -10.28 18.48 -2.32
CA ASP A 89 -10.26 18.34 -0.85
C ASP A 89 -10.40 16.89 -0.43
N ASP A 90 -11.29 16.13 -1.06
CA ASP A 90 -11.47 14.71 -0.76
C ASP A 90 -10.24 13.91 -1.15
N THR A 91 -9.64 14.22 -2.29
CA THR A 91 -8.41 13.54 -2.73
C THR A 91 -7.30 13.73 -1.69
N GLU A 92 -7.10 14.96 -1.25
CA GLU A 92 -6.07 15.26 -0.26
C GLU A 92 -6.36 14.59 1.07
N ARG A 93 -7.61 14.66 1.55
CA ARG A 93 -8.00 14.08 2.83
C ARG A 93 -7.81 12.56 2.84
N ILE A 94 -8.28 11.88 1.80
CA ILE A 94 -8.19 10.42 1.73
C ILE A 94 -6.72 9.99 1.58
N ARG A 95 -5.95 10.69 0.73
CA ARG A 95 -4.52 10.41 0.58
C ARG A 95 -3.78 10.57 1.91
N ASN A 96 -4.05 11.65 2.63
CA ASN A 96 -3.38 11.88 3.90
C ASN A 96 -3.77 10.84 4.95
N TYR A 97 -5.01 10.34 4.88
CA TYR A 97 -5.42 9.25 5.73
C TYR A 97 -4.67 7.95 5.40
N ALA A 98 -4.51 7.67 4.11
CA ALA A 98 -3.71 6.50 3.68
C ALA A 98 -2.27 6.58 4.17
N ILE A 99 -1.69 7.78 4.17
CA ILE A 99 -0.35 8.00 4.72
C ILE A 99 -0.28 7.58 6.18
N LYS A 100 -1.26 8.00 6.97
CA LYS A 100 -1.31 7.65 8.40
C LYS A 100 -1.49 6.14 8.61
N VAL A 101 -2.35 5.50 7.82
CA VAL A 101 -2.60 4.06 7.94
C VAL A 101 -1.32 3.27 7.65
N LEU A 102 -0.61 3.62 6.57
CA LEU A 102 0.63 2.93 6.23
C LEU A 102 1.75 3.25 7.19
N HIS A 103 1.80 4.49 7.71
CA HIS A 103 2.76 4.85 8.75
C HIS A 103 2.61 3.95 9.98
N ASP A 104 1.37 3.67 10.39
CA ASP A 104 1.10 2.87 11.58
C ASP A 104 1.55 1.41 11.44
N ILE A 105 1.74 0.94 10.21
CA ILE A 105 2.30 -0.40 9.96
C ILE A 105 3.75 -0.32 9.45
N GLY A 106 4.41 0.79 9.69
CA GLY A 106 5.86 0.93 9.51
C GLY A 106 6.32 1.43 8.14
N PHE A 107 5.41 1.86 7.27
CA PHE A 107 5.79 2.39 5.96
C PHE A 107 5.94 3.90 6.03
N SER A 108 7.11 4.41 5.71
CA SER A 108 7.38 5.84 5.69
C SER A 108 7.10 6.41 4.32
N ALA A 109 6.33 7.50 4.27
CA ALA A 109 6.12 8.24 3.02
C ALA A 109 7.39 8.99 2.67
N PHE A 110 7.95 8.72 1.49
CA PHE A 110 9.15 9.44 1.02
C PHE A 110 8.86 10.36 -0.17
N SER A 111 7.68 10.26 -0.76
CA SER A 111 7.26 11.13 -1.84
C SER A 111 5.75 11.33 -1.75
N ILE A 112 5.33 12.58 -1.66
CA ILE A 112 3.92 12.96 -1.61
C ILE A 112 3.72 13.99 -2.70
N THR A 113 2.87 13.67 -3.70
CA THR A 113 2.66 14.59 -4.81
C THR A 113 1.57 15.59 -4.50
N PRO A 114 1.60 16.76 -5.16
CA PRO A 114 0.46 17.65 -5.12
C PRO A 114 -0.76 16.98 -5.74
N VAL A 115 -1.94 17.36 -5.26
CA VAL A 115 -3.19 16.91 -5.86
C VAL A 115 -3.37 17.65 -7.18
N MET A 116 -3.58 16.91 -8.26
CA MET A 116 -3.63 17.43 -9.61
C MET A 116 -4.97 17.12 -10.26
N ARG A 117 -5.46 18.07 -11.06
CA ARG A 117 -6.69 17.88 -11.82
C ARG A 117 -6.39 17.17 -13.14
N ASP A 118 -7.24 16.21 -13.49
CA ASP A 118 -7.20 15.51 -14.76
C ASP A 118 -8.64 15.37 -15.28
N GLY A 119 -9.02 16.26 -16.17
CA GLY A 119 -10.42 16.36 -16.63
C GLY A 119 -11.34 16.76 -15.49
N ASN A 120 -12.34 15.93 -15.18
CA ASN A 120 -13.26 16.15 -14.06
C ASN A 120 -12.86 15.42 -12.79
N LYS A 121 -11.66 14.83 -12.78
CA LYS A 121 -11.15 14.05 -11.66
C LYS A 121 -9.95 14.74 -11.04
N TRP A 122 -9.71 14.45 -9.77
CA TRP A 122 -8.55 14.92 -9.04
C TRP A 122 -7.79 13.71 -8.54
N ASN A 123 -6.49 13.69 -8.74
CA ASN A 123 -5.65 12.60 -8.27
C ASN A 123 -4.44 13.11 -7.50
N GLY A 124 -3.97 12.26 -6.60
CA GLY A 124 -2.74 12.48 -5.88
C GLY A 124 -2.20 11.13 -5.46
N TYR A 125 -0.87 11.01 -5.40
CA TYR A 125 -0.30 9.78 -4.92
C TYR A 125 0.78 10.04 -3.89
N ALA A 126 1.11 9.00 -3.14
CA ALA A 126 2.24 8.99 -2.23
C ALA A 126 2.97 7.67 -2.37
N ARG A 127 4.28 7.71 -2.21
CA ARG A 127 5.12 6.52 -2.23
C ARG A 127 5.68 6.27 -0.85
N PHE A 128 5.76 4.99 -0.51
CA PHE A 128 6.11 4.52 0.81
C PHE A 128 7.18 3.46 0.73
N ARG A 129 7.97 3.38 1.78
CA ARG A 129 9.06 2.42 1.83
C ARG A 129 9.17 1.83 3.23
N ARG A 130 9.47 0.54 3.29
CA ARG A 130 9.76 -0.14 4.54
C ARG A 130 10.70 -1.30 4.29
N LEU A 131 11.64 -1.50 5.23
CA LEU A 131 12.40 -2.74 5.31
C LEU A 131 11.54 -3.78 6.04
N VAL A 132 11.22 -4.88 5.38
CA VAL A 132 10.36 -5.93 5.93
C VAL A 132 11.18 -7.20 6.13
N GLN A 133 11.14 -7.74 7.35
CA GLN A 133 11.75 -9.00 7.72
C GLN A 133 10.67 -10.04 7.98
N GLU A 134 11.05 -11.31 8.02
CA GLU A 134 10.08 -12.38 8.27
C GLU A 134 9.30 -12.16 9.57
N SER A 135 10.00 -11.72 10.63
CA SER A 135 9.37 -11.46 11.93
C SER A 135 8.32 -10.34 11.88
N ASP A 136 8.38 -9.48 10.85
CA ASP A 136 7.42 -8.39 10.71
C ASP A 136 6.07 -8.86 10.16
N MET A 137 5.96 -10.11 9.74
CA MET A 137 4.72 -10.63 9.14
C MET A 137 3.56 -10.78 10.13
N THR A 138 3.78 -10.40 11.38
CA THR A 138 2.74 -10.34 12.41
C THR A 138 1.98 -9.02 12.42
N PHE A 139 2.37 -8.05 11.60
CA PHE A 139 1.74 -6.71 11.63
C PHE A 139 0.31 -6.68 11.07
N THR A 140 -0.21 -7.79 10.61
CA THR A 140 -1.62 -7.93 10.23
C THR A 140 -2.56 -8.01 11.42
N GLU A 141 -2.04 -8.36 12.56
CA GLU A 141 -2.82 -8.48 13.78
C GLU A 141 -3.04 -7.08 14.42
#